data_a9a6868fa75da88baeee02c9b9ee42bb
#
_entry.id   a9a6868fa75da88baeee02c9b9ee42bb
#
_cell.length_a   1.000
_cell.length_b   1.000
_cell.length_c   1.000
_cell.angle_alpha   90.00
_cell.angle_beta   90.00
_cell.angle_gamma   90.00
#
_symmetry.space_group_name_H-M   'P 1'
#
loop_
_entity.id
_entity.type
_entity.pdbx_description
1 polymer ?
#
loop_
_entity_poly.entity_id
_entity_poly.type
_entity_poly.pdbx_seq_one_letter_code
_entity_poly.pdbx_strand_id
1 'polypeptide(L)'
;MAKPVHSMIRVLDEARALDFYKRAFGLEIADRLAFPDFALIYLRHPSSPFELELTVNFDRTEPYVLGDGYGHLAVVVDDVAAEHALFESENLAPGPLRDFKHEGRTLAQFFFATDPDGYKIEVIQKGGRFA
;
A
#
# COMPACT_ATOMS: atom_id res chain seq x y z
N MET A 1 -20.51 12.99 12.78
CA MET A 1 -19.32 12.18 13.10
C MET A 1 -18.64 11.73 11.82
N ALA A 2 -17.32 11.72 11.81
CA ALA A 2 -16.53 11.37 10.60
C ALA A 2 -16.09 9.93 10.65
N LYS A 3 -16.09 9.27 9.49
CA LYS A 3 -15.59 7.90 9.29
C LYS A 3 -14.57 7.93 8.17
N PRO A 4 -13.32 7.51 8.42
CA PRO A 4 -12.33 7.43 7.35
C PRO A 4 -12.79 6.44 6.27
N VAL A 5 -12.71 6.83 5.00
CA VAL A 5 -13.15 5.99 3.88
C VAL A 5 -12.04 5.67 2.89
N HIS A 6 -11.09 6.59 2.69
CA HIS A 6 -9.95 6.34 1.80
C HIS A 6 -8.77 7.21 2.16
N SER A 7 -7.60 6.81 1.66
CA SER A 7 -6.39 7.63 1.62
C SER A 7 -5.96 7.72 0.16
N MET A 8 -5.42 8.86 -0.26
CA MET A 8 -5.09 9.11 -1.67
C MET A 8 -3.59 9.26 -1.86
N ILE A 9 -3.09 8.65 -2.93
CA ILE A 9 -1.74 8.87 -3.44
C ILE A 9 -1.79 9.21 -4.92
N ARG A 10 -0.79 9.96 -5.40
CA ARG A 10 -0.60 10.24 -6.82
C ARG A 10 0.38 9.25 -7.40
N VAL A 11 0.01 8.64 -8.53
CA VAL A 11 0.84 7.65 -9.22
C VAL A 11 1.11 8.13 -10.64
N LEU A 12 2.32 7.86 -11.12
CA LEU A 12 2.75 8.32 -12.45
C LEU A 12 2.14 7.46 -13.56
N ASP A 13 2.13 6.15 -13.37
CA ASP A 13 1.70 5.18 -14.38
C ASP A 13 0.60 4.30 -13.81
N GLU A 14 -0.60 4.40 -14.38
CA GLU A 14 -1.77 3.68 -13.90
C GLU A 14 -1.56 2.16 -13.93
N ALA A 15 -1.15 1.63 -15.08
CA ALA A 15 -1.02 0.18 -15.24
C ALA A 15 0.03 -0.42 -14.30
N ARG A 16 1.15 0.29 -14.13
CA ARG A 16 2.22 -0.13 -13.23
C ARG A 16 1.78 -0.15 -11.78
N ALA A 17 1.04 0.88 -11.35
CA ALA A 17 0.52 0.94 -9.99
C ALA A 17 -0.53 -0.15 -9.74
N LEU A 18 -1.46 -0.34 -10.67
CA LEU A 18 -2.50 -1.37 -10.54
C LEU A 18 -1.92 -2.77 -10.46
N ASP A 19 -0.92 -3.07 -11.28
CA ASP A 19 -0.23 -4.37 -11.26
C ASP A 19 0.42 -4.61 -9.90
N PHE A 20 1.12 -3.62 -9.38
CA PHE A 20 1.78 -3.74 -8.08
C PHE A 20 0.78 -4.02 -6.96
N TYR A 21 -0.27 -3.20 -6.82
CA TYR A 21 -1.21 -3.34 -5.72
C TYR A 21 -2.03 -4.63 -5.80
N LYS A 22 -2.28 -5.13 -7.01
CA LYS A 22 -2.93 -6.43 -7.19
C LYS A 22 -2.02 -7.58 -6.78
N ARG A 23 -0.79 -7.59 -7.27
CA ARG A 23 0.17 -8.66 -6.99
C ARG A 23 0.63 -8.66 -5.53
N ALA A 24 0.86 -7.48 -4.97
CA ALA A 24 1.37 -7.35 -3.61
C ALA A 24 0.29 -7.62 -2.56
N PHE A 25 -0.91 -7.09 -2.74
CA PHE A 25 -1.93 -7.05 -1.68
C PHE A 25 -3.30 -7.55 -2.11
N GLY A 26 -3.47 -7.98 -3.34
CA GLY A 26 -4.77 -8.45 -3.83
C GLY A 26 -5.82 -7.35 -3.93
N LEU A 27 -5.39 -6.07 -4.09
CA LEU A 27 -6.32 -4.98 -4.25
C LEU A 27 -6.89 -4.97 -5.66
N GLU A 28 -8.21 -4.83 -5.75
CA GLU A 28 -8.93 -4.79 -7.01
C GLU A 28 -9.59 -3.42 -7.18
N ILE A 29 -9.85 -3.04 -8.43
CA ILE A 29 -10.54 -1.80 -8.74
C ILE A 29 -11.98 -1.90 -8.26
N ALA A 30 -12.37 -1.03 -7.31
CA ALA A 30 -13.75 -0.88 -6.87
C ALA A 30 -14.49 0.11 -7.77
N ASP A 31 -13.80 1.18 -8.21
CA ASP A 31 -14.37 2.17 -9.10
C ASP A 31 -13.26 2.94 -9.82
N ARG A 32 -13.57 3.47 -11.00
CA ARG A 32 -12.65 4.31 -11.76
C ARG A 32 -13.43 5.46 -12.41
N LEU A 33 -13.05 6.69 -12.08
CA LEU A 33 -13.68 7.91 -12.57
C LEU A 33 -12.68 8.67 -13.46
N ALA A 34 -12.96 8.76 -14.75
CA ALA A 34 -12.13 9.49 -15.69
C ALA A 34 -12.66 10.89 -15.93
N PHE A 35 -11.76 11.87 -15.87
CA PHE A 35 -12.01 13.28 -16.16
C PHE A 35 -11.11 13.69 -17.32
N PRO A 36 -11.31 14.88 -17.91
CA PRO A 36 -10.47 15.29 -19.06
C PRO A 36 -8.96 15.29 -18.77
N ASP A 37 -8.55 15.65 -17.54
CA ASP A 37 -7.13 15.86 -17.18
C ASP A 37 -6.58 14.79 -16.24
N PHE A 38 -7.42 13.97 -15.65
CA PHE A 38 -6.99 12.99 -14.64
C PHE A 38 -8.00 11.86 -14.49
N ALA A 39 -7.59 10.80 -13.79
CA ALA A 39 -8.47 9.73 -13.35
C ALA A 39 -8.30 9.49 -11.86
N LEU A 40 -9.40 9.10 -11.21
CA LEU A 40 -9.42 8.61 -9.83
C LEU A 40 -9.75 7.12 -9.87
N ILE A 41 -8.92 6.32 -9.21
CA ILE A 41 -9.10 4.87 -9.18
C ILE A 41 -9.13 4.43 -7.72
N TYR A 42 -10.20 3.75 -7.33
CA TYR A 42 -10.40 3.28 -5.97
C TYR A 42 -10.08 1.79 -5.89
N LEU A 43 -9.08 1.44 -5.08
CA LEU A 43 -8.66 0.06 -4.89
C LEU A 43 -9.15 -0.45 -3.54
N ARG A 44 -9.64 -1.68 -3.51
CA ARG A 44 -10.20 -2.27 -2.29
C ARG A 44 -9.90 -3.77 -2.23
N HIS A 45 -9.68 -4.24 -1.00
CA HIS A 45 -9.62 -5.67 -0.71
C HIS A 45 -11.00 -6.14 -0.21
N PRO A 46 -11.45 -7.34 -0.59
CA PRO A 46 -12.77 -7.84 -0.15
C PRO A 46 -12.98 -7.87 1.36
N SER A 47 -11.90 -7.96 2.14
CA SER A 47 -11.97 -8.04 3.60
C SER A 47 -12.12 -6.69 4.29
N SER A 48 -12.08 -5.56 3.57
CA SER A 48 -12.10 -4.23 4.18
C SER A 48 -12.85 -3.23 3.31
N PRO A 49 -13.69 -2.37 3.91
CA PRO A 49 -14.37 -1.31 3.16
C PRO A 49 -13.46 -0.10 2.87
N PHE A 50 -12.31 0.00 3.53
CA PHE A 50 -11.36 1.10 3.32
C PHE A 50 -10.73 0.99 1.93
N GLU A 51 -10.53 2.13 1.27
CA GLU A 51 -10.02 2.15 -0.09
C GLU A 51 -8.74 2.97 -0.20
N LEU A 52 -7.85 2.54 -1.10
CA LEU A 52 -6.73 3.34 -1.53
C LEU A 52 -7.14 4.04 -2.83
N GLU A 53 -7.19 5.37 -2.81
CA GLU A 53 -7.50 6.15 -4.00
C GLU A 53 -6.21 6.52 -4.72
N LEU A 54 -6.13 6.18 -6.00
CA LEU A 54 -5.03 6.59 -6.86
C LEU A 54 -5.49 7.77 -7.72
N THR A 55 -4.68 8.83 -7.75
CA THR A 55 -4.88 9.93 -8.71
C THR A 55 -3.82 9.81 -9.80
N VAL A 56 -4.28 9.72 -11.05
CA VAL A 56 -3.41 9.71 -12.23
C VAL A 56 -3.65 11.01 -13.00
N ASN A 57 -2.64 11.88 -13.05
CA ASN A 57 -2.69 13.13 -13.82
C ASN A 57 -2.13 12.84 -15.21
N PHE A 58 -2.95 13.00 -16.27
CA PHE A 58 -2.63 12.52 -17.61
C PHE A 58 -1.46 13.27 -18.26
N ASP A 59 -1.23 14.52 -17.88
CA ASP A 59 -0.15 15.35 -18.43
C ASP A 59 1.17 15.23 -17.65
N ARG A 60 1.17 14.48 -16.55
CA ARG A 60 2.36 14.30 -15.71
C ARG A 60 3.33 13.32 -16.36
N THR A 61 4.58 13.72 -16.56
CA THR A 61 5.62 12.86 -17.14
C THR A 61 6.79 12.60 -16.20
N GLU A 62 6.97 13.47 -15.19
CA GLU A 62 8.07 13.35 -14.25
C GLU A 62 7.62 12.65 -12.96
N PRO A 63 8.48 11.85 -12.32
CA PRO A 63 8.16 11.25 -11.03
C PRO A 63 7.74 12.29 -10.00
N TYR A 64 6.83 11.90 -9.11
CA TYR A 64 6.43 12.76 -8.00
C TYR A 64 7.53 12.85 -6.96
N VAL A 65 7.72 14.04 -6.41
CA VAL A 65 8.62 14.24 -5.26
C VAL A 65 7.80 14.00 -4.01
N LEU A 66 8.08 12.90 -3.30
CA LEU A 66 7.29 12.52 -2.13
C LEU A 66 7.64 13.35 -0.88
N GLY A 67 8.84 13.90 -0.82
CA GLY A 67 9.29 14.70 0.31
C GLY A 67 9.51 13.85 1.56
N ASP A 68 9.56 14.50 2.71
CA ASP A 68 9.81 13.85 4.00
C ASP A 68 8.62 13.88 4.96
N GLY A 69 7.48 14.39 4.51
CA GLY A 69 6.29 14.54 5.34
C GLY A 69 5.33 13.34 5.30
N TYR A 70 5.35 12.58 4.20
CA TYR A 70 4.49 11.40 4.08
C TYR A 70 5.07 10.23 4.86
N GLY A 71 4.22 9.56 5.65
CA GLY A 71 4.62 8.31 6.30
C GLY A 71 4.34 7.10 5.41
N HIS A 72 3.37 6.29 5.81
CA HIS A 72 3.04 5.07 5.07
C HIS A 72 1.59 4.66 5.32
N LEU A 73 1.07 3.85 4.41
CA LEU A 73 -0.12 3.05 4.63
C LEU A 73 0.31 1.74 5.28
N ALA A 74 -0.50 1.20 6.19
CA ALA A 74 -0.24 -0.10 6.79
C ALA A 74 -1.33 -1.08 6.40
N VAL A 75 -0.92 -2.34 6.17
CA VAL A 75 -1.83 -3.46 5.92
C VAL A 75 -1.47 -4.59 6.88
N VAL A 76 -2.48 -5.34 7.33
CA VAL A 76 -2.24 -6.53 8.15
C VAL A 76 -2.33 -7.77 7.27
N VAL A 77 -1.51 -8.77 7.61
CA VAL A 77 -1.50 -10.07 6.94
C VAL A 77 -1.52 -11.18 7.98
N ASP A 78 -2.04 -12.34 7.60
CA ASP A 78 -2.16 -13.47 8.53
C ASP A 78 -0.81 -14.11 8.85
N ASP A 79 0.13 -14.10 7.92
CA ASP A 79 1.47 -14.68 8.09
C ASP A 79 2.48 -13.78 7.39
N VAL A 80 3.11 -12.89 8.15
CA VAL A 80 4.05 -11.91 7.61
C VAL A 80 5.31 -12.54 7.03
N ALA A 81 5.77 -13.66 7.59
CA ALA A 81 6.95 -14.36 7.05
C ALA A 81 6.65 -14.97 5.69
N ALA A 82 5.46 -15.56 5.52
CA ALA A 82 5.04 -16.10 4.23
C ALA A 82 4.87 -14.99 3.19
N GLU A 83 4.30 -13.86 3.57
CA GLU A 83 4.16 -12.71 2.69
C GLU A 83 5.51 -12.15 2.27
N HIS A 84 6.45 -12.05 3.19
CA HIS A 84 7.81 -11.60 2.88
C HIS A 84 8.48 -12.52 1.85
N ALA A 85 8.35 -13.83 2.04
CA ALA A 85 8.90 -14.82 1.11
C ALA A 85 8.22 -14.71 -0.27
N LEU A 86 6.91 -14.47 -0.30
CA LEU A 86 6.18 -14.26 -1.55
C LEU A 86 6.68 -13.01 -2.28
N PHE A 87 6.89 -11.91 -1.56
CA PHE A 87 7.44 -10.68 -2.13
C PHE A 87 8.82 -10.93 -2.75
N GLU A 88 9.67 -11.70 -2.08
CA GLU A 88 10.98 -12.05 -2.63
C GLU A 88 10.84 -12.88 -3.91
N SER A 89 9.96 -13.88 -3.91
CA SER A 89 9.73 -14.75 -5.08
C SER A 89 9.14 -14.02 -6.28
N GLU A 90 8.37 -12.97 -6.02
CA GLU A 90 7.72 -12.15 -7.05
C GLU A 90 8.58 -10.94 -7.47
N ASN A 91 9.81 -10.85 -6.97
CA ASN A 91 10.74 -9.74 -7.24
C ASN A 91 10.16 -8.37 -6.87
N LEU A 92 9.45 -8.30 -5.74
CA LEU A 92 8.88 -7.06 -5.24
C LEU A 92 9.80 -6.32 -4.25
N ALA A 93 11.04 -6.85 -4.06
CA ALA A 93 12.10 -6.22 -3.28
C ALA A 93 11.65 -5.75 -1.89
N PRO A 94 11.20 -6.67 -1.03
CA PRO A 94 10.75 -6.28 0.32
C PRO A 94 11.94 -5.84 1.17
N GLY A 95 11.70 -4.92 2.10
CA GLY A 95 12.64 -4.63 3.16
C GLY A 95 12.78 -5.83 4.10
N PRO A 96 13.72 -5.79 5.06
CA PRO A 96 13.93 -6.90 5.97
C PRO A 96 12.75 -7.06 6.95
N LEU A 97 12.49 -8.31 7.36
CA LEU A 97 11.59 -8.58 8.47
C LEU A 97 12.16 -7.98 9.76
N ARG A 98 11.33 -7.27 10.49
CA ARG A 98 11.72 -6.62 11.76
C ARG A 98 10.71 -6.91 12.84
N ASP A 99 11.17 -6.81 14.10
CA ASP A 99 10.30 -6.86 15.26
C ASP A 99 9.93 -5.44 15.68
N PHE A 100 8.65 -5.22 15.90
CA PHE A 100 8.14 -4.00 16.55
C PHE A 100 8.16 -4.23 18.05
N LYS A 101 9.13 -3.66 18.74
CA LYS A 101 9.31 -3.84 20.18
C LYS A 101 8.95 -2.58 20.95
N HIS A 102 8.33 -2.79 22.11
CA HIS A 102 8.03 -1.71 23.05
C HIS A 102 8.21 -2.24 24.47
N GLU A 103 9.04 -1.57 25.24
CA GLU A 103 9.34 -1.95 26.64
C GLU A 103 9.73 -3.41 26.78
N GLY A 104 10.62 -3.88 25.89
CA GLY A 104 11.16 -5.24 25.91
C GLY A 104 10.24 -6.33 25.37
N ARG A 105 9.02 -5.98 24.90
CA ARG A 105 8.08 -6.95 24.32
C ARG A 105 7.95 -6.75 22.83
N THR A 106 7.85 -7.86 22.08
CA THR A 106 7.54 -7.82 20.67
C THR A 106 6.03 -7.65 20.49
N LEU A 107 5.61 -6.52 19.91
CA LEU A 107 4.21 -6.23 19.62
C LEU A 107 3.75 -6.87 18.33
N ALA A 108 4.62 -6.89 17.33
CA ALA A 108 4.34 -7.48 16.01
C ALA A 108 5.63 -7.62 15.23
N GLN A 109 5.58 -8.43 14.17
CA GLN A 109 6.60 -8.44 13.11
C GLN A 109 6.07 -7.70 11.90
N PHE A 110 6.94 -7.09 11.14
CA PHE A 110 6.58 -6.32 9.97
C PHE A 110 7.74 -6.22 8.97
N PHE A 111 7.42 -5.80 7.76
CA PHE A 111 8.40 -5.33 6.79
C PHE A 111 7.80 -4.20 5.97
N PHE A 112 8.64 -3.43 5.30
CA PHE A 112 8.18 -2.39 4.39
C PHE A 112 8.26 -2.86 2.95
N ALA A 113 7.18 -2.64 2.22
CA ALA A 113 7.16 -2.71 0.76
C ALA A 113 7.31 -1.30 0.20
N THR A 114 7.80 -1.20 -1.02
CA THR A 114 7.90 0.07 -1.75
C THR A 114 7.16 -0.09 -3.07
N ASP A 115 6.20 0.78 -3.33
CA ASP A 115 5.46 0.74 -4.58
C ASP A 115 6.28 1.34 -5.75
N PRO A 116 5.80 1.24 -7.01
CA PRO A 116 6.56 1.74 -8.15
C PRO A 116 6.86 3.23 -8.13
N ASP A 117 6.09 4.03 -7.37
CA ASP A 117 6.28 5.48 -7.25
C ASP A 117 7.14 5.85 -6.03
N GLY A 118 7.55 4.88 -5.22
CA GLY A 118 8.37 5.09 -4.04
C GLY A 118 7.61 5.17 -2.73
N TYR A 119 6.29 5.05 -2.73
CA TYR A 119 5.51 5.04 -1.49
C TYR A 119 5.79 3.78 -0.68
N LYS A 120 5.96 3.96 0.63
CA LYS A 120 6.15 2.85 1.56
C LYS A 120 4.83 2.31 2.05
N ILE A 121 4.74 1.00 2.17
CA ILE A 121 3.61 0.31 2.77
C ILE A 121 4.15 -0.62 3.86
N GLU A 122 3.66 -0.47 5.08
CA GLU A 122 4.02 -1.36 6.17
C GLU A 122 3.14 -2.61 6.11
N VAL A 123 3.78 -3.77 6.02
CA VAL A 123 3.10 -5.07 6.03
C VAL A 123 3.32 -5.66 7.41
N ILE A 124 2.25 -5.78 8.19
CA ILE A 124 2.36 -6.10 9.61
C ILE A 124 1.59 -7.37 9.97
N GLN A 125 2.15 -8.16 10.86
CA GLN A 125 1.52 -9.37 11.35
C GLN A 125 0.23 -9.05 12.09
N LYS A 126 -0.86 -9.72 11.69
CA LYS A 126 -2.15 -9.59 12.36
C LYS A 126 -2.05 -10.12 13.79
N GLY A 127 -2.65 -9.40 14.73
CA GLY A 127 -2.73 -9.80 16.12
C GLY A 127 -2.61 -8.61 17.07
N GLY A 128 -3.06 -8.78 18.29
CA GLY A 128 -3.01 -7.74 19.31
C GLY A 128 -3.65 -6.43 18.85
N ARG A 129 -2.87 -5.35 18.87
CA ARG A 129 -3.33 -4.04 18.43
C ARG A 129 -3.70 -4.04 16.93
N PHE A 130 -3.05 -4.87 16.12
CA PHE A 130 -3.18 -4.88 14.66
C PHE A 130 -4.09 -6.03 14.24
N ALA A 131 -5.38 -5.75 14.25
CA ALA A 131 -6.40 -6.77 13.97
C ALA A 131 -6.97 -6.67 12.55
#